data_9ecfb731b2cc65b0dc0bd5c2d1589f2f
#
_entry.id   9ecfb731b2cc65b0dc0bd5c2d1589f2f
#
_cell.length_a   1.000
_cell.length_b   1.000
_cell.length_c   1.000
_cell.angle_alpha   90.00
_cell.angle_beta   90.00
_cell.angle_gamma   90.00
#
_symmetry.space_group_name_H-M   'P 1'
#
loop_
_entity.id
_entity.type
_entity.pdbx_description
1 polymer ?
#
loop_
_entity_poly.entity_id
_entity_poly.type
_entity_poly.pdbx_seq_one_letter_code
_entity_poly.pdbx_strand_id
1 'polypeptide(L)'
;MDVDEKTLKKGEKYYKAGKVLWVVKYGDKLFSKVLGTYPYYVEINTSTGENRCTCPLGGDCKHVAAALKAYESGVYFETFDRHTELFPEAIAMEFLAEVPELALDVTIKELRFALNTDESGSETARLFRRALLLLQALDRPEVLHVLEEVLEEYRHVFSDYRLTEKLEGEFRELRERSKGGV
;
A
#
# COMPACT_ATOMS: atom_id res chain seq x y z
N MET A 1 -6.92 -7.80 23.87
CA MET A 1 -7.65 -7.52 22.61
C MET A 1 -8.99 -8.25 22.70
N ASP A 2 -10.07 -7.51 22.70
CA ASP A 2 -11.43 -8.06 22.88
C ASP A 2 -12.19 -8.04 21.53
N VAL A 3 -11.53 -8.63 20.52
CA VAL A 3 -12.08 -8.68 19.15
C VAL A 3 -12.96 -9.93 19.02
N ASP A 4 -14.23 -9.73 18.73
CA ASP A 4 -15.18 -10.82 18.54
C ASP A 4 -14.83 -11.70 17.31
N GLU A 5 -15.33 -12.94 17.29
CA GLU A 5 -15.06 -13.91 16.24
C GLU A 5 -15.48 -13.42 14.84
N LYS A 6 -16.55 -12.62 14.73
CA LYS A 6 -17.04 -12.05 13.48
C LYS A 6 -16.05 -11.02 12.93
N THR A 7 -15.48 -10.20 13.80
CA THR A 7 -14.47 -9.20 13.45
C THR A 7 -13.15 -9.86 13.05
N LEU A 8 -12.73 -10.94 13.75
CA LEU A 8 -11.57 -11.73 13.35
C LEU A 8 -11.73 -12.32 11.95
N LYS A 9 -12.89 -12.93 11.64
CA LYS A 9 -13.18 -13.44 10.28
C LYS A 9 -13.15 -12.35 9.20
N LYS A 10 -13.64 -11.14 9.52
CA LYS A 10 -13.54 -9.99 8.60
C LYS A 10 -12.09 -9.55 8.40
N GLY A 11 -11.29 -9.52 9.46
CA GLY A 11 -9.87 -9.20 9.40
C GLY A 11 -9.09 -10.20 8.53
N GLU A 12 -9.36 -11.49 8.70
CA GLU A 12 -8.76 -12.53 7.87
C GLU A 12 -9.10 -12.35 6.38
N LYS A 13 -10.35 -12.01 6.05
CA LYS A 13 -10.73 -11.68 4.67
C LYS A 13 -9.97 -10.47 4.12
N TYR A 14 -9.78 -9.43 4.94
CA TYR A 14 -9.00 -8.24 4.57
C TYR A 14 -7.54 -8.59 4.31
N TYR A 15 -6.93 -9.40 5.15
CA TYR A 15 -5.57 -9.90 4.96
C TYR A 15 -5.44 -10.72 3.67
N LYS A 16 -6.31 -11.71 3.45
CA LYS A 16 -6.33 -12.53 2.23
C LYS A 16 -6.57 -11.72 0.95
N ALA A 17 -7.34 -10.65 1.05
CA ALA A 17 -7.57 -9.72 -0.06
C ALA A 17 -6.40 -8.74 -0.33
N GLY A 18 -5.27 -8.89 0.40
CA GLY A 18 -4.09 -8.06 0.23
C GLY A 18 -4.27 -6.60 0.68
N LYS A 19 -5.20 -6.32 1.58
CA LYS A 19 -5.49 -4.96 2.06
C LYS A 19 -4.53 -4.45 3.13
N VAL A 20 -3.72 -5.32 3.74
CA VAL A 20 -2.62 -4.93 4.62
C VAL A 20 -1.43 -4.57 3.77
N LEU A 21 -1.05 -3.30 3.75
CA LEU A 21 0.05 -2.81 2.91
C LEU A 21 1.41 -3.13 3.51
N TRP A 22 1.55 -2.93 4.81
CA TRP A 22 2.76 -3.24 5.56
C TRP A 22 2.44 -3.37 7.05
N VAL A 23 3.30 -4.10 7.74
CA VAL A 23 3.35 -4.19 9.20
C VAL A 23 4.80 -3.97 9.63
N VAL A 24 5.04 -3.07 10.58
CA VAL A 24 6.34 -2.84 11.21
C VAL A 24 6.24 -3.18 12.69
N LYS A 25 7.16 -4.00 13.16
CA LYS A 25 7.29 -4.36 14.57
C LYS A 25 8.42 -3.59 15.21
N TYR A 26 8.14 -2.93 16.33
CA TYR A 26 9.13 -2.28 17.19
C TYR A 26 8.84 -2.67 18.64
N GLY A 27 9.73 -3.46 19.26
CA GLY A 27 9.49 -4.03 20.58
C GLY A 27 8.17 -4.81 20.63
N ASP A 28 7.30 -4.43 21.56
CA ASP A 28 5.97 -5.02 21.73
C ASP A 28 4.88 -4.33 20.89
N LYS A 29 5.25 -3.37 20.06
CA LYS A 29 4.31 -2.62 19.24
C LYS A 29 4.36 -3.06 17.80
N LEU A 30 3.18 -3.12 17.18
CA LEU A 30 2.97 -3.27 15.74
C LEU A 30 2.34 -2.00 15.20
N PHE A 31 2.87 -1.53 14.09
CA PHE A 31 2.31 -0.44 13.30
C PHE A 31 1.96 -0.98 11.92
N SER A 32 0.82 -0.59 11.37
CA SER A 32 0.38 -1.09 10.08
C SER A 32 -0.46 -0.06 9.31
N LYS A 33 -0.44 -0.16 7.98
CA LYS A 33 -1.36 0.55 7.08
C LYS A 33 -2.26 -0.47 6.40
N VAL A 34 -3.57 -0.29 6.54
CA VAL A 34 -4.59 -1.19 6.01
C VAL A 34 -5.57 -0.41 5.14
N LEU A 35 -5.83 -0.89 3.92
CA LEU A 35 -6.80 -0.29 3.01
C LEU A 35 -8.23 -0.71 3.40
N GLY A 36 -9.06 0.27 3.68
CA GLY A 36 -10.51 0.09 3.88
C GLY A 36 -11.27 1.06 2.96
N THR A 37 -12.23 1.82 3.48
CA THR A 37 -12.84 2.95 2.76
C THR A 37 -11.81 4.06 2.54
N TYR A 38 -10.89 4.20 3.49
CA TYR A 38 -9.71 5.04 3.42
C TYR A 38 -8.49 4.21 3.82
N PRO A 39 -7.24 4.68 3.60
CA PRO A 39 -6.08 4.11 4.25
C PRO A 39 -6.18 4.34 5.75
N TYR A 40 -6.16 3.26 6.54
CA TYR A 40 -6.22 3.32 7.99
C TYR A 40 -4.89 2.91 8.60
N TYR A 41 -4.49 3.62 9.65
CA TYR A 41 -3.29 3.32 10.41
C TYR A 41 -3.67 2.59 11.68
N VAL A 42 -2.98 1.51 11.96
CA VAL A 42 -3.21 0.60 13.09
C VAL A 42 -1.98 0.58 13.97
N GLU A 43 -2.19 0.65 15.28
CA GLU A 43 -1.20 0.39 16.32
C GLU A 43 -1.72 -0.71 17.23
N ILE A 44 -0.88 -1.70 17.56
CA ILE A 44 -1.21 -2.80 18.45
C ILE A 44 -0.06 -2.98 19.43
N ASN A 45 -0.36 -3.07 20.74
CA ASN A 45 0.58 -3.55 21.73
C ASN A 45 0.35 -5.06 21.92
N THR A 46 1.31 -5.88 21.53
CA THR A 46 1.19 -7.34 21.54
C THR A 46 1.24 -7.95 22.94
N SER A 47 1.82 -7.24 23.91
CA SER A 47 1.90 -7.71 25.30
C SER A 47 0.65 -7.37 26.11
N THR A 48 0.03 -6.22 25.89
CA THR A 48 -1.18 -5.80 26.63
C THR A 48 -2.48 -6.09 25.86
N GLY A 49 -2.41 -6.22 24.53
CA GLY A 49 -3.57 -6.32 23.64
C GLY A 49 -4.25 -4.98 23.36
N GLU A 50 -3.75 -3.87 23.92
CA GLU A 50 -4.24 -2.54 23.59
C GLU A 50 -4.00 -2.24 22.11
N ASN A 51 -4.98 -1.63 21.47
CA ASN A 51 -4.87 -1.32 20.05
C ASN A 51 -5.62 -0.04 19.69
N ARG A 52 -5.21 0.57 18.58
CA ARG A 52 -5.82 1.77 18.00
C ARG A 52 -5.91 1.63 16.49
N CYS A 53 -6.92 2.26 15.92
CA CYS A 53 -7.08 2.38 14.48
C CYS A 53 -7.65 3.75 14.14
N THR A 54 -7.20 4.38 13.08
CA THR A 54 -7.73 5.67 12.61
C THR A 54 -9.12 5.56 11.96
N CYS A 55 -9.71 4.37 11.88
CA CYS A 55 -11.07 4.19 11.42
C CYS A 55 -12.10 4.70 12.46
N PRO A 56 -13.37 4.92 12.05
CA PRO A 56 -14.40 5.43 12.97
C PRO A 56 -14.64 4.61 14.25
N LEU A 57 -14.25 3.32 14.26
CA LEU A 57 -14.35 2.48 15.46
C LEU A 57 -13.23 2.73 16.48
N GLY A 58 -12.10 3.33 16.07
CA GLY A 58 -11.00 3.69 16.93
C GLY A 58 -10.09 2.52 17.37
N GLY A 59 -10.58 1.29 17.35
CA GLY A 59 -9.87 0.07 17.78
C GLY A 59 -10.77 -1.16 17.70
N ASP A 60 -10.27 -2.34 18.11
CA ASP A 60 -10.97 -3.63 18.09
C ASP A 60 -11.77 -3.89 16.80
N CYS A 61 -11.23 -3.46 15.67
CA CYS A 61 -11.88 -3.46 14.37
C CYS A 61 -11.24 -4.49 13.41
N LYS A 62 -11.89 -4.68 12.25
CA LYS A 62 -11.39 -5.56 11.20
C LYS A 62 -9.99 -5.18 10.67
N HIS A 63 -9.59 -3.90 10.73
CA HIS A 63 -8.27 -3.45 10.31
C HIS A 63 -7.20 -3.89 11.31
N VAL A 64 -7.49 -3.78 12.60
CA VAL A 64 -6.64 -4.32 13.68
C VAL A 64 -6.49 -5.84 13.52
N ALA A 65 -7.61 -6.54 13.34
CA ALA A 65 -7.60 -8.00 13.13
C ALA A 65 -6.82 -8.42 11.86
N ALA A 66 -6.89 -7.62 10.79
CA ALA A 66 -6.12 -7.89 9.56
C ALA A 66 -4.62 -7.68 9.76
N ALA A 67 -4.21 -6.61 10.44
CA ALA A 67 -2.82 -6.33 10.77
C ALA A 67 -2.23 -7.42 11.68
N LEU A 68 -3.00 -7.85 12.70
CA LEU A 68 -2.60 -8.94 13.58
C LEU A 68 -2.43 -10.25 12.81
N LYS A 69 -3.35 -10.56 11.89
CA LYS A 69 -3.27 -11.75 11.03
C LYS A 69 -2.01 -11.75 10.17
N ALA A 70 -1.63 -10.61 9.60
CA ALA A 70 -0.39 -10.46 8.84
C ALA A 70 0.82 -10.76 9.74
N TYR A 71 0.86 -10.19 10.94
CA TYR A 71 1.92 -10.44 11.91
C TYR A 71 2.01 -11.91 12.31
N GLU A 72 0.90 -12.55 12.67
CA GLU A 72 0.85 -13.98 13.02
C GLU A 72 1.27 -14.89 11.86
N SER A 73 1.09 -14.43 10.63
CA SER A 73 1.51 -15.14 9.41
C SER A 73 2.98 -14.89 9.05
N GLY A 74 3.73 -14.14 9.88
CA GLY A 74 5.14 -13.82 9.63
C GLY A 74 5.38 -12.72 8.60
N VAL A 75 4.34 -11.97 8.22
CA VAL A 75 4.42 -10.91 7.21
C VAL A 75 4.58 -9.56 7.89
N TYR A 76 5.78 -9.24 8.27
CA TYR A 76 6.13 -7.95 8.91
C TYR A 76 7.62 -7.64 8.77
N PHE A 77 7.96 -6.36 8.91
CA PHE A 77 9.34 -5.88 9.11
C PHE A 77 9.60 -5.69 10.60
N GLU A 78 10.79 -6.06 11.08
CA GLU A 78 11.19 -5.80 12.46
C GLU A 78 12.28 -4.73 12.48
N THR A 79 12.16 -3.78 13.39
CA THR A 79 13.11 -2.69 13.57
C THR A 79 13.42 -2.45 15.03
N PHE A 80 14.60 -1.88 15.29
CA PHE A 80 15.03 -1.39 16.61
C PHE A 80 15.13 0.15 16.63
N ASP A 81 14.72 0.82 15.55
CA ASP A 81 14.74 2.28 15.48
C ASP A 81 13.57 2.87 16.27
N ARG A 82 13.92 3.63 17.31
CA ARG A 82 12.95 4.33 18.18
C ARG A 82 12.06 5.35 17.45
N HIS A 83 12.50 5.86 16.29
CA HIS A 83 11.70 6.79 15.49
C HIS A 83 10.43 6.12 14.92
N THR A 84 10.36 4.80 14.93
CA THR A 84 9.19 4.03 14.49
C THR A 84 7.92 4.44 15.25
N GLU A 85 8.01 4.80 16.51
CA GLU A 85 6.84 5.25 17.28
C GLU A 85 6.23 6.56 16.77
N LEU A 86 7.05 7.43 16.19
CA LEU A 86 6.62 8.73 15.67
C LEU A 86 6.36 8.68 14.15
N PHE A 87 7.13 7.87 13.43
CA PHE A 87 7.15 7.84 11.97
C PHE A 87 7.15 6.42 11.40
N PRO A 88 6.15 5.57 11.77
CA PRO A 88 6.14 4.17 11.35
C PRO A 88 6.07 4.01 9.83
N GLU A 89 5.38 4.90 9.12
CA GLU A 89 5.31 4.86 7.66
C GLU A 89 6.66 5.16 6.99
N ALA A 90 7.44 6.09 7.52
CA ALA A 90 8.77 6.37 7.00
C ALA A 90 9.68 5.14 7.12
N ILE A 91 9.65 4.47 8.26
CA ILE A 91 10.39 3.23 8.49
C ILE A 91 9.91 2.11 7.54
N ALA A 92 8.59 1.96 7.36
CA ALA A 92 8.04 1.01 6.39
C ALA A 92 8.53 1.29 4.97
N MET A 93 8.61 2.56 4.56
CA MET A 93 9.10 2.95 3.24
C MET A 93 10.59 2.65 3.06
N GLU A 94 11.41 2.79 4.10
CA GLU A 94 12.82 2.39 4.07
C GLU A 94 12.96 0.88 3.81
N PHE A 95 12.22 0.04 4.53
CA PHE A 95 12.21 -1.41 4.29
C PHE A 95 11.72 -1.77 2.89
N LEU A 96 10.65 -1.13 2.41
CA LEU A 96 10.13 -1.37 1.06
C LEU A 96 11.13 -0.95 -0.02
N ALA A 97 11.95 0.07 0.21
CA ALA A 97 12.99 0.48 -0.73
C ALA A 97 14.08 -0.59 -0.92
N GLU A 98 14.30 -1.44 0.10
CA GLU A 98 15.25 -2.55 0.04
C GLU A 98 14.66 -3.80 -0.67
N VAL A 99 13.34 -3.85 -0.86
CA VAL A 99 12.61 -4.97 -1.49
C VAL A 99 11.73 -4.45 -2.63
N PRO A 100 12.31 -4.11 -3.80
CA PRO A 100 11.60 -3.44 -4.90
C PRO A 100 10.35 -4.18 -5.39
N GLU A 101 10.36 -5.51 -5.40
CA GLU A 101 9.20 -6.34 -5.77
C GLU A 101 8.01 -6.06 -4.84
N LEU A 102 8.24 -6.08 -3.52
CA LEU A 102 7.20 -5.78 -2.54
C LEU A 102 6.77 -4.31 -2.61
N ALA A 103 7.71 -3.39 -2.84
CA ALA A 103 7.41 -1.98 -3.04
C ALA A 103 6.49 -1.76 -4.24
N LEU A 104 6.72 -2.49 -5.34
CA LEU A 104 5.87 -2.44 -6.53
C LEU A 104 4.45 -2.94 -6.23
N ASP A 105 4.32 -4.10 -5.58
CA ASP A 105 3.03 -4.68 -5.23
C ASP A 105 2.22 -3.75 -4.30
N VAL A 106 2.86 -3.15 -3.30
CA VAL A 106 2.24 -2.16 -2.42
C VAL A 106 1.83 -0.91 -3.20
N THR A 107 2.70 -0.41 -4.08
CA THR A 107 2.43 0.78 -4.90
C THR A 107 1.23 0.57 -5.83
N ILE A 108 1.12 -0.60 -6.47
CA ILE A 108 -0.02 -0.93 -7.34
C ILE A 108 -1.33 -0.99 -6.54
N LYS A 109 -1.32 -1.54 -5.34
CA LYS A 109 -2.51 -1.56 -4.46
C LYS A 109 -2.94 -0.15 -4.07
N GLU A 110 -2.00 0.71 -3.66
CA GLU A 110 -2.28 2.10 -3.34
C GLU A 110 -2.76 2.89 -4.57
N LEU A 111 -2.15 2.65 -5.74
CA LEU A 111 -2.51 3.31 -6.99
C LEU A 111 -3.97 3.02 -7.39
N ARG A 112 -4.37 1.75 -7.38
CA ARG A 112 -5.75 1.36 -7.67
C ARG A 112 -6.74 1.96 -6.67
N PHE A 113 -6.35 2.06 -5.41
CA PHE A 113 -7.17 2.70 -4.39
C PHE A 113 -7.28 4.21 -4.64
N ALA A 114 -6.16 4.90 -4.90
CA ALA A 114 -6.13 6.34 -5.15
C ALA A 114 -6.96 6.73 -6.38
N LEU A 115 -6.92 5.93 -7.46
CA LEU A 115 -7.70 6.17 -8.67
C LEU A 115 -9.20 6.36 -8.39
N ASN A 116 -9.72 5.70 -7.36
CA ASN A 116 -11.14 5.77 -6.96
C ASN A 116 -11.43 6.82 -5.87
N THR A 117 -10.42 7.39 -5.23
CA THR A 117 -10.58 8.25 -4.04
C THR A 117 -9.89 9.61 -4.15
N ASP A 118 -8.96 9.76 -5.08
CA ASP A 118 -8.22 11.00 -5.30
C ASP A 118 -9.05 11.99 -6.13
N GLU A 119 -9.45 13.09 -5.52
CA GLU A 119 -10.25 14.12 -6.20
C GLU A 119 -9.42 14.97 -7.17
N SER A 120 -8.13 15.14 -6.89
CA SER A 120 -7.23 16.00 -7.67
C SER A 120 -6.46 15.27 -8.77
N GLY A 121 -6.33 13.96 -8.67
CA GLY A 121 -5.48 13.13 -9.53
C GLY A 121 -3.99 13.22 -9.23
N SER A 122 -3.57 14.07 -8.30
CA SER A 122 -2.14 14.29 -8.00
C SER A 122 -1.51 13.12 -7.24
N GLU A 123 -2.24 12.53 -6.31
CA GLU A 123 -1.76 11.35 -5.58
C GLU A 123 -1.69 10.13 -6.49
N THR A 124 -2.70 9.92 -7.31
CA THR A 124 -2.72 8.88 -8.35
C THR A 124 -1.53 9.02 -9.28
N ALA A 125 -1.24 10.23 -9.76
CA ALA A 125 -0.09 10.50 -10.61
C ALA A 125 1.25 10.24 -9.90
N ARG A 126 1.38 10.60 -8.64
CA ARG A 126 2.55 10.32 -7.82
C ARG A 126 2.82 8.82 -7.70
N LEU A 127 1.79 8.06 -7.38
CA LEU A 127 1.88 6.59 -7.26
C LEU A 127 2.15 5.91 -8.61
N PHE A 128 1.55 6.40 -9.68
CA PHE A 128 1.81 5.92 -11.04
C PHE A 128 3.29 6.09 -11.42
N ARG A 129 3.88 7.26 -11.18
CA ARG A 129 5.31 7.51 -11.42
C ARG A 129 6.22 6.64 -10.56
N ARG A 130 5.83 6.42 -9.30
CA ARG A 130 6.56 5.49 -8.43
C ARG A 130 6.58 4.08 -9.00
N ALA A 131 5.44 3.60 -9.52
CA ALA A 131 5.38 2.30 -10.18
C ALA A 131 6.27 2.24 -11.43
N LEU A 132 6.28 3.31 -12.26
CA LEU A 132 7.17 3.39 -13.42
C LEU A 132 8.65 3.31 -13.04
N LEU A 133 9.07 4.01 -11.98
CA LEU A 133 10.44 3.97 -11.48
C LEU A 133 10.84 2.57 -11.00
N LEU A 134 9.98 1.90 -10.26
CA LEU A 134 10.22 0.53 -9.79
C LEU A 134 10.32 -0.47 -10.96
N LEU A 135 9.48 -0.31 -11.98
CA LEU A 135 9.50 -1.17 -13.17
C LEU A 135 10.76 -0.99 -14.04
N GLN A 136 11.48 0.12 -13.93
CA GLN A 136 12.76 0.26 -14.62
C GLN A 136 13.83 -0.72 -14.11
N ALA A 137 13.70 -1.16 -12.86
CA ALA A 137 14.62 -2.09 -12.23
C ALA A 137 14.10 -3.53 -12.14
N LEU A 138 12.83 -3.75 -12.50
CA LEU A 138 12.15 -5.04 -12.36
C LEU A 138 11.60 -5.52 -13.70
N ASP A 139 11.82 -6.80 -14.00
CA ASP A 139 11.22 -7.46 -15.18
C ASP A 139 9.81 -7.99 -14.82
N ARG A 140 8.83 -7.10 -14.86
CA ARG A 140 7.43 -7.38 -14.51
C ARG A 140 6.48 -6.91 -15.61
N PRO A 141 6.50 -7.55 -16.81
CA PRO A 141 5.70 -7.11 -17.97
C PRO A 141 4.19 -7.12 -17.71
N GLU A 142 3.69 -7.99 -16.83
CA GLU A 142 2.29 -8.04 -16.44
C GLU A 142 1.82 -6.76 -15.74
N VAL A 143 2.70 -6.06 -15.05
CA VAL A 143 2.37 -4.80 -14.38
C VAL A 143 2.21 -3.65 -15.39
N LEU A 144 2.89 -3.71 -16.52
CA LEU A 144 2.68 -2.73 -17.61
C LEU A 144 1.23 -2.72 -18.08
N HIS A 145 0.59 -3.89 -18.17
CA HIS A 145 -0.82 -3.99 -18.53
C HIS A 145 -1.71 -3.34 -17.47
N VAL A 146 -1.42 -3.56 -16.19
CA VAL A 146 -2.14 -2.90 -15.09
C VAL A 146 -2.01 -1.39 -15.13
N LEU A 147 -0.81 -0.88 -15.44
CA LEU A 147 -0.59 0.57 -15.58
C LEU A 147 -1.30 1.15 -16.81
N GLU A 148 -1.42 0.39 -17.90
CA GLU A 148 -2.18 0.78 -19.07
C GLU A 148 -3.67 0.95 -18.74
N GLU A 149 -4.25 -0.01 -18.02
CA GLU A 149 -5.65 0.06 -17.52
C GLU A 149 -5.85 1.29 -16.61
N VAL A 150 -4.94 1.50 -15.65
CA VAL A 150 -4.99 2.66 -14.75
C VAL A 150 -4.92 3.97 -15.51
N LEU A 151 -4.06 4.05 -16.52
CA LEU A 151 -3.90 5.26 -17.32
C LEU A 151 -5.14 5.57 -18.16
N GLU A 152 -5.79 4.54 -18.69
CA GLU A 152 -7.02 4.64 -19.44
C GLU A 152 -8.17 5.15 -18.55
N GLU A 153 -8.29 4.61 -17.33
CA GLU A 153 -9.26 5.05 -16.33
C GLU A 153 -8.95 6.47 -15.83
N TYR A 154 -7.69 6.79 -15.57
CA TYR A 154 -7.22 8.13 -15.19
C TYR A 154 -7.61 9.18 -16.25
N ARG A 155 -7.46 8.87 -17.54
CA ARG A 155 -7.86 9.72 -18.63
C ARG A 155 -9.36 10.02 -18.62
N HIS A 156 -10.20 9.04 -18.28
CA HIS A 156 -11.65 9.24 -18.18
C HIS A 156 -12.04 10.13 -16.99
N VAL A 157 -11.37 9.98 -15.86
CA VAL A 157 -11.66 10.73 -14.64
C VAL A 157 -11.08 12.15 -14.70
N PHE A 158 -9.88 12.32 -15.29
CA PHE A 158 -9.12 13.57 -15.32
C PHE A 158 -8.80 14.01 -16.76
N SER A 159 -9.78 13.94 -17.66
CA SER A 159 -9.60 14.15 -19.11
C SER A 159 -8.98 15.50 -19.47
N ASP A 160 -9.29 16.55 -18.72
CA ASP A 160 -8.81 17.91 -18.97
C ASP A 160 -7.52 18.25 -18.20
N TYR A 161 -6.94 17.27 -17.51
CA TYR A 161 -5.80 17.50 -16.67
C TYR A 161 -4.48 17.33 -17.45
N ARG A 162 -3.67 18.40 -17.52
CA ARG A 162 -2.39 18.42 -18.23
C ARG A 162 -1.41 17.33 -17.78
N LEU A 163 -1.59 16.80 -16.58
CA LEU A 163 -0.78 15.71 -16.04
C LEU A 163 -1.01 14.40 -16.80
N THR A 164 -2.21 14.18 -17.34
CA THR A 164 -2.55 12.98 -18.13
C THR A 164 -1.60 12.81 -19.31
N GLU A 165 -1.37 13.87 -20.10
CA GLU A 165 -0.45 13.82 -21.26
C GLU A 165 0.98 13.50 -20.85
N LYS A 166 1.42 14.01 -19.68
CA LYS A 166 2.75 13.71 -19.14
C LYS A 166 2.88 12.25 -18.73
N LEU A 167 1.89 11.71 -18.02
CA LEU A 167 1.89 10.31 -17.60
C LEU A 167 1.86 9.36 -18.82
N GLU A 168 1.11 9.70 -19.85
CA GLU A 168 1.08 8.94 -21.10
C GLU A 168 2.46 8.95 -21.81
N GLY A 169 3.12 10.08 -21.83
CA GLY A 169 4.48 10.22 -22.39
C GLY A 169 5.49 9.36 -21.61
N GLU A 170 5.51 9.49 -20.29
CA GLU A 170 6.40 8.74 -19.40
C GLU A 170 6.17 7.21 -19.51
N PHE A 171 4.92 6.77 -19.59
CA PHE A 171 4.56 5.36 -19.78
C PHE A 171 5.02 4.83 -21.14
N ARG A 172 4.83 5.60 -22.20
CA ARG A 172 5.25 5.22 -23.56
C ARG A 172 6.77 5.03 -23.63
N GLU A 173 7.53 5.93 -23.06
CA GLU A 173 9.00 5.83 -23.02
C GLU A 173 9.45 4.55 -22.32
N LEU A 174 8.83 4.18 -21.19
CA LEU A 174 9.15 2.94 -20.50
C LEU A 174 8.84 1.72 -21.36
N ARG A 175 7.66 1.70 -22.00
CA ARG A 175 7.22 0.60 -22.86
C ARG A 175 8.11 0.39 -24.09
N GLU A 176 8.63 1.47 -24.67
CA GLU A 176 9.57 1.41 -25.78
C GLU A 176 10.93 0.84 -25.35
N ARG A 177 11.45 1.25 -24.20
CA ARG A 177 12.69 0.70 -23.62
C ARG A 177 12.57 -0.80 -23.33
N SER A 178 11.44 -1.25 -22.81
CA SER A 178 11.17 -2.67 -22.52
C SER A 178 11.10 -3.52 -23.79
N LYS A 179 10.76 -2.95 -24.96
CA LYS A 179 10.73 -3.66 -26.25
C LYS A 179 12.07 -3.65 -26.97
N GLY A 180 12.95 -2.71 -26.67
CA GLY A 180 14.27 -2.56 -27.31
C GLY A 180 15.41 -3.32 -26.63
N GLY A 181 15.15 -4.03 -25.56
CA GLY A 181 16.12 -4.82 -24.79
C GLY A 181 16.18 -6.30 -25.20
N VAL A 182 16.18 -6.59 -26.50
CA VAL A 182 16.50 -7.94 -27.07
C VAL A 182 17.79 -7.85 -27.86
#